data_ff930f1f14db0c060d4d29ea60a7d9ad
#
_entry.id   ff930f1f14db0c060d4d29ea60a7d9ad
#
_cell.length_a   1.000
_cell.length_b   1.000
_cell.length_c   1.000
_cell.angle_alpha   90.00
_cell.angle_beta   90.00
_cell.angle_gamma   90.00
#
_symmetry.space_group_name_H-M   'P 1'
#
loop_
_entity.id
_entity.type
_entity.pdbx_description
1 polymer ?
#
loop_
_entity_poly.entity_id
_entity_poly.type
_entity_poly.pdbx_seq_one_letter_code
_entity_poly.pdbx_strand_id
1 'polypeptide(L)'
;MKIEDVIAAACEELQISYSENALWFKILVNQVLKTFRSGSNLRNYTYISEIEDSRLPLPNSWNQILSVSTCEGQTYCESYDFEIQNDYAIFMSALEIADGTKFVISYKGYPVDEDGTVYLKDEWERMLVAYIGWKYSRRHFDRYAPVMDNYKREYQLQRAANL
;
A
#
# COMPACT_ATOMS: atom_id res chain seq x y z
N MET A 1 15.29 -2.63 1.99
CA MET A 1 14.68 -3.90 1.51
C MET A 1 13.52 -3.59 0.58
N LYS A 2 13.34 -4.35 -0.49
CA LYS A 2 12.21 -4.22 -1.43
C LYS A 2 11.04 -5.12 -1.03
N ILE A 3 9.83 -4.81 -1.50
CA ILE A 3 8.66 -5.69 -1.25
C ILE A 3 8.89 -7.08 -1.84
N GLU A 4 9.53 -7.16 -2.99
CA GLU A 4 9.85 -8.40 -3.68
C GLU A 4 10.75 -9.31 -2.84
N ASP A 5 11.68 -8.75 -2.06
CA ASP A 5 12.57 -9.50 -1.16
C ASP A 5 11.75 -10.16 -0.03
N VAL A 6 10.80 -9.41 0.55
CA VAL A 6 9.88 -9.94 1.57
C VAL A 6 9.03 -11.09 1.03
N ILE A 7 8.51 -10.92 -0.18
CA ILE A 7 7.67 -11.94 -0.83
C ILE A 7 8.50 -13.20 -1.11
N ALA A 8 9.73 -13.03 -1.59
CA ALA A 8 10.63 -14.15 -1.84
C ALA A 8 10.95 -14.91 -0.55
N ALA A 9 11.29 -14.20 0.54
CA ALA A 9 11.54 -14.80 1.84
C ALA A 9 10.31 -15.57 2.38
N ALA A 10 9.11 -15.01 2.23
CA ALA A 10 7.87 -15.69 2.64
C ALA A 10 7.60 -16.95 1.81
N CYS A 11 7.83 -16.91 0.50
CA CYS A 11 7.67 -18.09 -0.37
C CYS A 11 8.68 -19.19 -0.03
N GLU A 12 9.92 -18.84 0.28
CA GLU A 12 10.95 -19.78 0.72
C GLU A 12 10.58 -20.44 2.05
N GLU A 13 10.16 -19.65 3.03
CA GLU A 13 9.76 -20.17 4.35
C GLU A 13 8.53 -21.09 4.27
N LEU A 14 7.57 -20.75 3.43
CA LEU A 14 6.36 -21.56 3.21
C LEU A 14 6.57 -22.73 2.23
N GLN A 15 7.73 -22.80 1.58
CA GLN A 15 8.07 -23.78 0.54
C GLN A 15 7.05 -23.82 -0.60
N ILE A 16 6.72 -22.65 -1.13
CA ILE A 16 5.72 -22.48 -2.19
C ILE A 16 6.29 -21.68 -3.37
N SER A 17 5.60 -21.76 -4.52
CA SER A 17 6.00 -21.06 -5.74
C SER A 17 5.81 -19.55 -5.62
N TYR A 18 6.86 -18.77 -5.91
CA TYR A 18 6.80 -17.31 -5.99
C TYR A 18 5.85 -16.84 -7.10
N SER A 19 5.95 -17.41 -8.30
CA SER A 19 5.17 -16.98 -9.46
C SER A 19 3.66 -17.10 -9.27
N GLU A 20 3.21 -18.08 -8.48
CA GLU A 20 1.79 -18.30 -8.21
C GLU A 20 1.23 -17.40 -7.11
N ASN A 21 2.08 -16.90 -6.21
CA ASN A 21 1.66 -16.23 -4.99
C ASN A 21 2.06 -14.76 -4.91
N ALA A 22 3.01 -14.31 -5.73
CA ALA A 22 3.61 -12.97 -5.63
C ALA A 22 2.58 -11.84 -5.68
N LEU A 23 1.62 -11.88 -6.60
CA LEU A 23 0.61 -10.85 -6.74
C LEU A 23 -0.27 -10.74 -5.47
N TRP A 24 -0.72 -11.88 -4.95
CA TRP A 24 -1.55 -11.89 -3.75
C TRP A 24 -0.76 -11.43 -2.52
N PHE A 25 0.50 -11.86 -2.37
CA PHE A 25 1.36 -11.43 -1.28
C PHE A 25 1.67 -9.93 -1.34
N LYS A 26 1.87 -9.38 -2.54
CA LYS A 26 2.00 -7.93 -2.73
C LYS A 26 0.77 -7.17 -2.23
N ILE A 27 -0.42 -7.66 -2.52
CA ILE A 27 -1.68 -7.09 -1.99
C ILE A 27 -1.70 -7.15 -0.46
N LEU A 28 -1.33 -8.29 0.15
CA LEU A 28 -1.29 -8.44 1.61
C LEU A 28 -0.30 -7.47 2.26
N VAL A 29 0.90 -7.34 1.71
CA VAL A 29 1.91 -6.39 2.21
C VAL A 29 1.36 -4.97 2.15
N ASN A 30 0.81 -4.55 1.00
CA ASN A 30 0.23 -3.22 0.84
C ASN A 30 -0.91 -2.96 1.83
N GLN A 31 -1.78 -3.93 2.10
CA GLN A 31 -2.85 -3.81 3.09
C GLN A 31 -2.28 -3.57 4.50
N VAL A 32 -1.25 -4.29 4.90
CA VAL A 32 -0.63 -4.11 6.21
C VAL A 32 0.09 -2.76 6.30
N LEU A 33 0.81 -2.35 5.26
CA LEU A 33 1.51 -1.07 5.23
C LEU A 33 0.55 0.11 5.39
N LYS A 34 -0.64 0.06 4.80
CA LYS A 34 -1.69 1.09 4.99
C LYS A 34 -2.17 1.20 6.45
N THR A 35 -1.98 0.16 7.27
CA THR A 35 -2.32 0.21 8.70
C THR A 35 -1.23 0.83 9.58
N PHE A 36 -0.01 0.99 9.05
CA PHE A 36 1.09 1.60 9.78
C PHE A 36 1.07 3.12 9.62
N ARG A 37 0.60 3.79 10.64
CA ARG A 37 0.61 5.25 10.72
C ARG A 37 1.94 5.83 11.21
N SER A 38 2.97 5.00 11.37
CA SER A 38 4.24 5.46 11.92
C SER A 38 4.97 6.34 10.91
N GLY A 39 4.98 7.65 11.18
CA GLY A 39 5.49 8.69 10.31
C GLY A 39 7.00 8.69 10.02
N SER A 40 7.77 7.78 10.59
CA SER A 40 9.24 7.83 10.51
C SER A 40 9.83 7.42 9.16
N ASN A 41 9.04 6.80 8.28
CA ASN A 41 9.50 6.37 6.96
C ASN A 41 8.69 6.94 5.79
N LEU A 42 7.68 7.76 6.09
CA LEU A 42 6.86 8.39 5.06
C LEU A 42 7.51 9.69 4.58
N ARG A 43 7.52 9.90 3.28
CA ARG A 43 7.97 11.13 2.64
C ARG A 43 6.81 11.84 1.96
N ASN A 44 6.92 13.16 1.80
CA ASN A 44 5.94 13.92 1.03
C ASN A 44 6.25 13.79 -0.45
N TYR A 45 5.23 13.49 -1.21
CA TYR A 45 5.29 13.37 -2.67
C TYR A 45 4.17 14.18 -3.31
N THR A 46 4.39 14.49 -4.56
CA THR A 46 3.39 15.08 -5.45
C THR A 46 3.24 14.16 -6.66
N TYR A 47 2.01 13.88 -7.04
CA TYR A 47 1.67 13.02 -8.17
C TYR A 47 0.61 13.70 -9.03
N ILE A 48 0.76 13.64 -10.34
CA ILE A 48 -0.25 14.15 -11.29
C ILE A 48 -1.04 12.94 -11.77
N SER A 49 -2.35 12.99 -11.59
CA SER A 49 -3.29 11.96 -12.03
C SER A 49 -4.40 12.58 -12.88
N GLU A 50 -4.99 11.81 -13.74
CA GLU A 50 -6.11 12.24 -14.60
C GLU A 50 -7.39 11.48 -14.19
N ILE A 51 -8.54 12.15 -14.33
CA ILE A 51 -9.85 11.51 -14.10
C ILE A 51 -10.07 10.42 -15.15
N GLU A 52 -10.45 9.25 -14.69
CA GLU A 52 -10.84 8.09 -15.49
C GLU A 52 -12.16 7.53 -14.94
N ASP A 53 -13.19 7.43 -15.76
CA ASP A 53 -14.52 6.93 -15.36
C ASP A 53 -15.06 7.61 -14.08
N SER A 54 -14.97 8.94 -14.02
CA SER A 54 -15.38 9.76 -12.85
C SER A 54 -14.62 9.44 -11.56
N ARG A 55 -13.44 8.83 -11.63
CA ARG A 55 -12.58 8.49 -10.51
C ARG A 55 -11.17 9.00 -10.73
N LEU A 56 -10.48 9.35 -9.67
CA LEU A 56 -9.09 9.80 -9.73
C LEU A 56 -8.18 8.67 -9.19
N PRO A 57 -7.38 8.01 -10.05
CA PRO A 57 -6.42 7.00 -9.61
C PRO A 57 -5.41 7.57 -8.62
N LEU A 58 -5.15 6.85 -7.52
CA LEU A 58 -4.15 7.22 -6.53
C LEU A 58 -2.81 6.52 -6.82
N PRO A 59 -1.67 7.14 -6.47
CA PRO A 59 -0.36 6.52 -6.65
C PRO A 59 -0.22 5.27 -5.77
N ASN A 60 0.41 4.21 -6.27
CA ASN A 60 0.53 2.92 -5.57
C ASN A 60 1.25 2.99 -4.21
N SER A 61 2.11 3.97 -4.01
CA SER A 61 2.90 4.15 -2.79
C SER A 61 2.22 5.01 -1.71
N TRP A 62 0.98 5.47 -1.95
CA TRP A 62 0.30 6.32 -0.98
C TRP A 62 0.00 5.61 0.34
N ASN A 63 0.16 6.33 1.43
CA ASN A 63 -0.26 5.93 2.77
C ASN A 63 -1.30 6.91 3.33
N GLN A 64 -1.07 8.21 3.11
CA GLN A 64 -1.97 9.28 3.53
C GLN A 64 -2.06 10.34 2.44
N ILE A 65 -3.25 10.60 1.92
CA ILE A 65 -3.50 11.73 1.02
C ILE A 65 -3.62 13.00 1.85
N LEU A 66 -2.89 14.03 1.47
CA LEU A 66 -2.86 15.34 2.13
C LEU A 66 -3.82 16.32 1.46
N SER A 67 -3.78 16.38 0.14
CA SER A 67 -4.66 17.23 -0.66
C SER A 67 -4.81 16.70 -2.08
N VAL A 68 -5.94 17.05 -2.69
CA VAL A 68 -6.23 16.87 -4.12
C VAL A 68 -6.63 18.23 -4.66
N SER A 69 -5.96 18.72 -5.67
CA SER A 69 -6.18 20.06 -6.22
C SER A 69 -5.98 20.10 -7.73
N THR A 70 -6.62 21.05 -8.39
CA THR A 70 -6.31 21.39 -9.78
C THR A 70 -5.34 22.57 -9.80
N CYS A 71 -4.25 22.45 -10.53
CA CYS A 71 -3.29 23.52 -10.77
C CYS A 71 -2.97 23.57 -12.26
N GLU A 72 -3.86 24.08 -13.05
CA GLU A 72 -3.58 24.37 -14.46
C GLU A 72 -2.87 25.71 -14.61
N GLY A 73 -1.55 25.75 -14.34
CA GLY A 73 -0.71 26.92 -14.64
C GLY A 73 -1.17 28.23 -14.01
N GLN A 74 -2.08 28.20 -13.05
CA GLN A 74 -2.69 29.34 -12.41
C GLN A 74 -2.14 29.59 -11.02
N THR A 75 -2.20 30.84 -10.60
CA THR A 75 -1.74 31.33 -9.29
C THR A 75 -2.57 30.78 -8.12
N TYR A 76 -3.69 30.12 -8.39
CA TYR A 76 -4.60 29.55 -7.40
C TYR A 76 -4.92 28.11 -7.74
N CYS A 77 -4.72 27.19 -6.76
CA CYS A 77 -5.13 25.81 -6.82
C CYS A 77 -6.45 25.65 -6.06
N GLU A 78 -7.46 25.07 -6.69
CA GLU A 78 -8.69 24.69 -5.99
C GLU A 78 -8.47 23.35 -5.31
N SER A 79 -8.80 23.29 -4.02
CA SER A 79 -8.83 22.03 -3.25
C SER A 79 -10.22 21.44 -3.30
N TYR A 80 -10.29 20.13 -3.42
CA TYR A 80 -11.53 19.39 -3.52
C TYR A 80 -11.69 18.42 -2.34
N ASP A 81 -12.91 18.33 -1.81
CA ASP A 81 -13.27 17.30 -0.86
C ASP A 81 -13.48 15.97 -1.58
N PHE A 82 -12.94 14.90 -1.02
CA PHE A 82 -12.95 13.57 -1.62
C PHE A 82 -13.06 12.48 -0.56
N GLU A 83 -13.59 11.33 -0.97
CA GLU A 83 -13.51 10.08 -0.22
C GLU A 83 -12.57 9.11 -0.94
N ILE A 84 -11.88 8.27 -0.16
CA ILE A 84 -11.03 7.23 -0.72
C ILE A 84 -11.80 5.92 -0.73
N GLN A 85 -11.99 5.37 -1.93
CA GLN A 85 -12.56 4.05 -2.12
C GLN A 85 -11.57 3.18 -2.91
N ASN A 86 -11.03 2.15 -2.25
CA ASN A 86 -9.93 1.33 -2.77
C ASN A 86 -8.68 2.21 -3.06
N ASP A 87 -8.24 2.25 -4.32
CA ASP A 87 -7.09 3.04 -4.76
C ASP A 87 -7.52 4.24 -5.64
N TYR A 88 -8.72 4.77 -5.40
CA TYR A 88 -9.27 5.92 -6.09
C TYR A 88 -9.77 6.98 -5.12
N ALA A 89 -9.59 8.25 -5.48
CA ALA A 89 -10.29 9.37 -4.86
C ALA A 89 -11.60 9.62 -5.63
N ILE A 90 -12.71 9.73 -4.89
CA ILE A 90 -14.05 10.02 -5.42
C ILE A 90 -14.46 11.37 -4.84
N PHE A 91 -14.81 12.31 -5.70
CA PHE A 91 -15.20 13.66 -5.28
C PHE A 91 -16.59 13.67 -4.66
N MET A 92 -16.73 14.35 -3.53
CA MET A 92 -17.99 14.42 -2.78
C MET A 92 -18.99 15.44 -3.35
N SER A 93 -18.52 16.39 -4.14
CA SER A 93 -19.39 17.35 -4.82
C SER A 93 -19.93 16.72 -6.12
N ALA A 94 -21.21 16.95 -6.41
CA ALA A 94 -21.86 16.56 -7.66
C ALA A 94 -21.35 17.34 -8.91
N LEU A 95 -20.10 17.79 -8.87
CA LEU A 95 -19.42 18.40 -10.00
C LEU A 95 -19.14 17.30 -11.03
N GLU A 96 -19.73 17.43 -12.20
CA GLU A 96 -19.33 16.64 -13.37
C GLU A 96 -17.93 17.10 -13.79
N ILE A 97 -16.93 16.43 -13.25
CA ILE A 97 -15.53 16.68 -13.64
C ILE A 97 -15.31 15.82 -14.89
N ALA A 98 -14.91 16.47 -15.98
CA ALA A 98 -14.67 15.77 -17.25
C ALA A 98 -13.49 14.79 -17.12
N ASP A 99 -13.61 13.62 -17.75
CA ASP A 99 -12.52 12.68 -17.90
C ASP A 99 -11.32 13.34 -18.58
N GLY A 100 -10.11 12.98 -18.17
CA GLY A 100 -8.88 13.61 -18.62
C GLY A 100 -8.50 14.89 -17.86
N THR A 101 -9.36 15.39 -16.95
CA THR A 101 -8.99 16.52 -16.09
C THR A 101 -7.83 16.10 -15.17
N LYS A 102 -6.76 16.93 -15.16
CA LYS A 102 -5.55 16.67 -14.37
C LYS A 102 -5.67 17.23 -12.97
N PHE A 103 -5.27 16.40 -12.02
CA PHE A 103 -5.19 16.76 -10.61
C PHE A 103 -3.79 16.57 -10.07
N VAL A 104 -3.41 17.45 -9.16
CA VAL A 104 -2.19 17.32 -8.36
C VAL A 104 -2.57 16.73 -7.01
N ILE A 105 -2.05 15.55 -6.72
CA ILE A 105 -2.24 14.83 -5.47
C ILE A 105 -0.99 15.03 -4.62
N SER A 106 -1.12 15.68 -3.46
CA SER A 106 -0.07 15.72 -2.45
C SER A 106 -0.32 14.63 -1.44
N TYR A 107 0.67 13.78 -1.16
CA TYR A 107 0.50 12.64 -0.30
C TYR A 107 1.76 12.30 0.49
N LYS A 108 1.59 11.57 1.58
CA LYS A 108 2.66 10.85 2.26
C LYS A 108 2.67 9.42 1.78
N GLY A 109 3.83 8.93 1.41
CA GLY A 109 4.02 7.57 0.93
C GLY A 109 5.36 6.98 1.35
N TYR A 110 5.50 5.67 1.16
CA TYR A 110 6.77 4.99 1.34
C TYR A 110 7.76 5.40 0.25
N PRO A 111 9.09 5.41 0.54
CA PRO A 111 10.09 5.65 -0.49
C PRO A 111 9.93 4.67 -1.65
N VAL A 112 9.99 5.18 -2.86
CA VAL A 112 9.97 4.38 -4.10
C VAL A 112 11.23 4.68 -4.91
N ASP A 113 11.69 3.70 -5.67
CA ASP A 113 12.74 3.90 -6.69
C ASP A 113 12.15 4.45 -8.00
N GLU A 114 13.02 4.59 -9.01
CA GLU A 114 12.64 5.08 -10.33
C GLU A 114 11.62 4.18 -11.03
N ASP A 115 11.61 2.87 -10.69
CA ASP A 115 10.68 1.88 -11.22
C ASP A 115 9.36 1.80 -10.42
N GLY A 116 9.19 2.67 -9.40
CA GLY A 116 8.01 2.67 -8.53
C GLY A 116 7.99 1.54 -7.48
N THR A 117 9.10 0.85 -7.29
CA THR A 117 9.22 -0.20 -6.26
C THR A 117 9.31 0.44 -4.87
N VAL A 118 8.48 -0.02 -3.94
CA VAL A 118 8.44 0.49 -2.57
C VAL A 118 9.60 -0.05 -1.75
N TYR A 119 10.34 0.85 -1.10
CA TYR A 119 11.38 0.51 -0.14
C TYR A 119 10.84 0.50 1.29
N LEU A 120 11.10 -0.61 1.98
CA LEU A 120 10.70 -0.85 3.35
C LEU A 120 11.92 -0.82 4.27
N LYS A 121 11.69 -0.63 5.57
CA LYS A 121 12.72 -0.81 6.58
C LYS A 121 13.07 -2.30 6.70
N ASP A 122 14.35 -2.61 6.82
CA ASP A 122 14.82 -3.99 6.95
C ASP A 122 14.26 -4.67 8.21
N GLU A 123 14.10 -3.91 9.30
CA GLU A 123 13.48 -4.38 10.55
C GLU A 123 12.04 -4.87 10.40
N TRP A 124 11.36 -4.54 9.30
CA TRP A 124 9.98 -4.97 9.03
C TRP A 124 9.88 -6.30 8.31
N GLU A 125 10.98 -6.82 7.77
CA GLU A 125 10.99 -8.07 7.00
C GLU A 125 10.29 -9.19 7.76
N ARG A 126 10.77 -9.48 8.96
CA ARG A 126 10.25 -10.60 9.76
C ARG A 126 8.78 -10.45 10.12
N MET A 127 8.33 -9.24 10.40
CA MET A 127 6.93 -8.94 10.65
C MET A 127 6.06 -9.19 9.43
N LEU A 128 6.50 -8.75 8.26
CA LEU A 128 5.75 -8.91 7.01
C LEU A 128 5.72 -10.35 6.54
N VAL A 129 6.83 -11.08 6.66
CA VAL A 129 6.90 -12.53 6.40
C VAL A 129 5.93 -13.28 7.30
N ALA A 130 5.93 -12.99 8.60
CA ALA A 130 5.01 -13.60 9.56
C ALA A 130 3.53 -13.28 9.23
N TYR A 131 3.24 -12.05 8.78
CA TYR A 131 1.89 -11.69 8.35
C TYR A 131 1.44 -12.49 7.11
N ILE A 132 2.30 -12.59 6.10
CA ILE A 132 2.03 -13.40 4.90
C ILE A 132 1.81 -14.85 5.30
N GLY A 133 2.70 -15.43 6.11
CA GLY A 133 2.61 -16.80 6.60
C GLY A 133 1.29 -17.07 7.34
N TRP A 134 0.87 -16.15 8.21
CA TRP A 134 -0.42 -16.24 8.90
C TRP A 134 -1.59 -16.24 7.92
N LYS A 135 -1.63 -15.28 6.97
CA LYS A 135 -2.73 -15.18 6.00
C LYS A 135 -2.78 -16.36 5.04
N TYR A 136 -1.60 -16.83 4.60
CA TYR A 136 -1.50 -18.02 3.76
C TYR A 136 -1.97 -19.28 4.48
N SER A 137 -1.50 -19.52 5.71
CA SER A 137 -1.88 -20.65 6.54
C SER A 137 -3.38 -20.66 6.83
N ARG A 138 -3.99 -19.49 7.05
CA ARG A 138 -5.44 -19.36 7.24
C ARG A 138 -6.23 -19.77 5.99
N ARG A 139 -5.74 -19.41 4.80
CA ARG A 139 -6.38 -19.75 3.52
C ARG A 139 -6.24 -21.23 3.19
N HIS A 140 -5.14 -21.85 3.63
CA HIS A 140 -4.81 -23.27 3.41
C HIS A 140 -4.79 -24.04 4.73
N PHE A 141 -5.84 -23.84 5.54
CA PHE A 141 -5.92 -24.32 6.93
C PHE A 141 -5.64 -25.80 7.07
N ASP A 142 -6.19 -26.64 6.20
CA ASP A 142 -6.03 -28.10 6.27
C ASP A 142 -4.55 -28.54 6.27
N ARG A 143 -3.69 -27.81 5.58
CA ARG A 143 -2.26 -28.12 5.47
C ARG A 143 -1.41 -27.39 6.51
N TYR A 144 -1.77 -26.15 6.87
CA TYR A 144 -0.91 -25.25 7.65
C TYR A 144 -1.46 -24.92 9.05
N ALA A 145 -2.56 -25.58 9.49
CA ALA A 145 -3.13 -25.37 10.81
C ALA A 145 -2.11 -25.40 11.96
N PRO A 146 -1.14 -26.35 12.00
CA PRO A 146 -0.19 -26.43 13.11
C PRO A 146 0.75 -25.21 13.24
N VAL A 147 1.01 -24.50 12.14
CA VAL A 147 1.95 -23.37 12.13
C VAL A 147 1.24 -22.01 12.10
N MET A 148 -0.06 -21.97 11.84
CA MET A 148 -0.84 -20.74 11.71
C MET A 148 -0.77 -19.85 12.95
N ASP A 149 -0.90 -20.41 14.13
CA ASP A 149 -0.89 -19.67 15.39
C ASP A 149 0.49 -19.14 15.72
N ASN A 150 1.56 -19.84 15.30
CA ASN A 150 2.92 -19.39 15.45
C ASN A 150 3.16 -18.13 14.59
N TYR A 151 2.76 -18.12 13.32
CA TYR A 151 2.83 -16.96 12.45
C TYR A 151 2.02 -15.77 12.97
N LYS A 152 0.79 -16.02 13.44
CA LYS A 152 -0.07 -14.98 14.03
C LYS A 152 0.60 -14.34 15.25
N ARG A 153 1.12 -15.17 16.17
CA ARG A 153 1.79 -14.71 17.38
C ARG A 153 3.04 -13.91 17.05
N GLU A 154 3.86 -14.41 16.14
CA GLU A 154 5.07 -13.72 15.72
C GLU A 154 4.76 -12.36 15.09
N TYR A 155 3.80 -12.29 14.17
CA TYR A 155 3.34 -11.02 13.61
C TYR A 155 2.92 -10.03 14.69
N GLN A 156 2.14 -10.46 15.69
CA GLN A 156 1.69 -9.60 16.77
C GLN A 156 2.85 -9.06 17.62
N LEU A 157 3.83 -9.90 17.93
CA LEU A 157 5.03 -9.52 18.68
C LEU A 157 5.89 -8.51 17.91
N GLN A 158 6.18 -8.81 16.66
CA GLN A 158 6.98 -7.95 15.79
C GLN A 158 6.29 -6.61 15.51
N ARG A 159 4.98 -6.63 15.32
CA ARG A 159 4.20 -5.41 15.14
C ARG A 159 4.25 -4.51 16.38
N ALA A 160 4.14 -5.08 17.57
CA ALA A 160 4.22 -4.31 18.82
C ALA A 160 5.63 -3.70 19.04
N ALA A 161 6.68 -4.34 18.56
CA ALA A 161 8.04 -3.85 18.65
C ALA A 161 8.38 -2.75 17.64
N ASN A 162 7.65 -2.67 16.52
CA ASN A 162 7.93 -1.79 15.38
C ASN A 162 6.93 -0.62 15.23
N LEU A 163 5.93 -0.51 16.08
CA LEU A 163 4.98 0.59 16.17
C LEU A 163 5.29 1.52 17.34
#